data_8c7c82a60766064e627893738fe0d38f
#
_entry.id   8c7c82a60766064e627893738fe0d38f
#
_cell.length_a   1.000
_cell.length_b   1.000
_cell.length_c   1.000
_cell.angle_alpha   90.00
_cell.angle_beta   90.00
_cell.angle_gamma   90.00
#
_symmetry.space_group_name_H-M   'P 1'
#
loop_
_entity.id
_entity.type
_entity.pdbx_description
1 polymer ?
#
loop_
_entity_poly.entity_id
_entity_poly.type
_entity_poly.pdbx_seq_one_letter_code
_entity_poly.pdbx_strand_id
1 'polypeptide(L)'
;MKFAIVAALLQAVTFSVTNAYPVTGDTLNCRSGPGTSYAVKRTYKKGADVKISCQTSGTSVNGNNIWDKTQHGCYVADYYVKTGTNGYVTKKCSSSGGGGGGGSGGGSSKKIPGPMKNDYPYKGKCGPADKWNYFKCQCTSFVAWRINERLGVKFHNQYKGVNWGNANSWDEAARRTGVRVDNKPVPGCIAQSNAGRAGHVAWVAAVGKDTVTIEEYNWNVREGYGKRTVPKKNFNYIHIKV
;
A
#
# COMPACT_ATOMS: atom_id res chain seq x y z
N MET A 1 19.47 -64.73 11.38
CA MET A 1 18.71 -64.16 10.26
C MET A 1 18.29 -62.71 10.66
N LYS A 2 18.87 -61.72 10.05
CA LYS A 2 18.52 -60.30 10.31
C LYS A 2 17.64 -59.82 9.17
N PHE A 3 16.37 -59.49 9.45
CA PHE A 3 15.46 -58.89 8.48
C PHE A 3 15.68 -57.39 8.48
N ALA A 4 16.11 -56.87 7.35
CA ALA A 4 16.19 -55.42 7.11
C ALA A 4 14.83 -54.95 6.58
N ILE A 5 14.17 -54.05 7.33
CA ILE A 5 12.93 -53.37 6.91
C ILE A 5 13.36 -52.15 6.08
N VAL A 6 13.09 -52.19 4.79
CA VAL A 6 13.24 -51.03 3.89
C VAL A 6 11.97 -50.20 3.99
N ALA A 7 12.06 -49.05 4.66
CA ALA A 7 10.97 -48.07 4.68
C ALA A 7 10.99 -47.24 3.37
N ALA A 8 10.00 -47.50 2.51
CA ALA A 8 9.78 -46.68 1.32
C ALA A 8 9.15 -45.33 1.71
N LEU A 9 9.89 -44.26 1.57
CA LEU A 9 9.34 -42.87 1.69
C LEU A 9 8.48 -42.55 0.46
N LEU A 10 7.15 -42.56 0.63
CA LEU A 10 6.23 -42.00 -0.34
C LEU A 10 6.35 -40.48 -0.28
N GLN A 11 7.00 -39.86 -1.27
CA GLN A 11 6.95 -38.42 -1.47
C GLN A 11 5.61 -38.06 -2.10
N ALA A 12 4.74 -37.38 -1.34
CA ALA A 12 3.50 -36.82 -1.86
C ALA A 12 3.83 -35.63 -2.78
N VAL A 13 3.72 -35.84 -4.08
CA VAL A 13 3.79 -34.76 -5.08
C VAL A 13 2.48 -33.99 -5.00
N THR A 14 2.49 -32.82 -4.35
CA THR A 14 1.36 -31.90 -4.34
C THR A 14 1.27 -31.19 -5.69
N PHE A 15 0.35 -31.62 -6.55
CA PHE A 15 -0.01 -30.90 -7.77
C PHE A 15 -0.78 -29.63 -7.35
N SER A 16 -0.14 -28.47 -7.47
CA SER A 16 -0.85 -27.20 -7.42
C SER A 16 -1.71 -27.05 -8.67
N VAL A 17 -3.02 -27.21 -8.54
CA VAL A 17 -3.98 -26.96 -9.63
C VAL A 17 -3.97 -25.44 -9.89
N THR A 18 -3.26 -24.99 -10.91
CA THR A 18 -3.33 -23.61 -11.39
C THR A 18 -4.54 -23.47 -12.30
N ASN A 19 -5.63 -22.90 -11.80
CA ASN A 19 -6.81 -22.64 -12.61
C ASN A 19 -6.48 -21.66 -13.75
N ALA A 20 -6.73 -22.08 -14.96
CA ALA A 20 -6.67 -21.26 -16.17
C ALA A 20 -8.09 -20.83 -16.54
N TYR A 21 -8.26 -19.57 -16.92
CA TYR A 21 -9.55 -18.97 -17.22
C TYR A 21 -9.54 -18.36 -18.62
N PRO A 22 -10.54 -18.66 -19.48
CA PRO A 22 -10.59 -18.15 -20.84
C PRO A 22 -10.95 -16.65 -20.89
N VAL A 23 -10.33 -15.94 -21.81
CA VAL A 23 -10.64 -14.55 -22.16
C VAL A 23 -11.94 -14.48 -22.94
N THR A 24 -12.82 -13.55 -22.57
CA THR A 24 -14.14 -13.34 -23.19
C THR A 24 -14.14 -12.21 -24.23
N GLY A 25 -13.27 -11.21 -24.09
CA GLY A 25 -13.16 -10.09 -25.04
C GLY A 25 -12.32 -10.46 -26.27
N ASP A 26 -12.62 -9.87 -27.43
CA ASP A 26 -11.91 -10.16 -28.67
C ASP A 26 -10.41 -9.89 -28.58
N THR A 27 -10.04 -8.86 -27.86
CA THR A 27 -8.65 -8.53 -27.53
C THR A 27 -8.58 -7.99 -26.10
N LEU A 28 -7.78 -8.62 -25.24
CA LEU A 28 -7.58 -8.21 -23.85
C LEU A 28 -6.15 -7.75 -23.64
N ASN A 29 -5.97 -6.49 -23.30
CA ASN A 29 -4.67 -5.90 -23.02
C ASN A 29 -4.15 -6.33 -21.64
N CYS A 30 -2.96 -6.91 -21.62
CA CYS A 30 -2.21 -7.19 -20.40
C CYS A 30 -1.22 -6.04 -20.15
N ARG A 31 -1.39 -5.36 -19.05
CA ARG A 31 -0.73 -4.08 -18.76
C ARG A 31 0.33 -4.21 -17.66
N SER A 32 1.24 -3.27 -17.58
CA SER A 32 2.30 -3.25 -16.57
C SER A 32 1.79 -3.03 -15.13
N GLY A 33 0.52 -2.66 -14.96
CA GLY A 33 -0.13 -2.45 -13.67
C GLY A 33 -1.65 -2.58 -13.76
N PRO A 34 -2.36 -2.57 -12.62
CA PRO A 34 -3.79 -2.81 -12.54
C PRO A 34 -4.61 -1.56 -12.89
N GLY A 35 -4.65 -1.20 -14.17
CA GLY A 35 -5.42 -0.05 -14.65
C GLY A 35 -5.22 0.25 -16.13
N THR A 36 -6.18 0.96 -16.70
CA THR A 36 -6.23 1.28 -18.15
C THR A 36 -5.16 2.26 -18.61
N SER A 37 -4.59 3.06 -17.69
CA SER A 37 -3.50 4.00 -17.97
C SER A 37 -2.10 3.36 -18.00
N TYR A 38 -1.96 2.10 -17.57
CA TYR A 38 -0.68 1.42 -17.59
C TYR A 38 -0.35 0.90 -19.01
N ALA A 39 0.96 0.93 -19.35
CA ALA A 39 1.47 0.51 -20.63
C ALA A 39 1.08 -0.95 -20.94
N VAL A 40 0.67 -1.22 -22.18
CA VAL A 40 0.37 -2.57 -22.67
C VAL A 40 1.68 -3.34 -22.83
N LYS A 41 1.79 -4.51 -22.21
CA LYS A 41 2.95 -5.41 -22.28
C LYS A 41 2.73 -6.55 -23.26
N ARG A 42 1.49 -7.00 -23.36
CA ARG A 42 1.04 -8.01 -24.33
C ARG A 42 -0.47 -7.97 -24.50
N THR A 43 -0.98 -8.73 -25.44
CA THR A 43 -2.42 -8.92 -25.65
C THR A 43 -2.78 -10.39 -25.63
N TYR A 44 -4.00 -10.70 -25.20
CA TYR A 44 -4.63 -12.01 -25.33
C TYR A 44 -5.80 -11.91 -26.30
N LYS A 45 -6.01 -12.93 -27.09
CA LYS A 45 -7.19 -13.09 -27.95
C LYS A 45 -8.30 -13.81 -27.21
N LYS A 46 -9.53 -13.64 -27.66
CA LYS A 46 -10.70 -14.37 -27.18
C LYS A 46 -10.44 -15.86 -27.11
N GLY A 47 -10.82 -16.50 -26.02
CA GLY A 47 -10.58 -17.92 -25.78
C GLY A 47 -9.17 -18.29 -25.30
N ALA A 48 -8.23 -17.35 -25.28
CA ALA A 48 -6.90 -17.61 -24.72
C ALA A 48 -6.98 -17.82 -23.20
N ASP A 49 -6.28 -18.80 -22.69
CA ASP A 49 -6.24 -19.10 -21.26
C ASP A 49 -5.29 -18.19 -20.46
N VAL A 50 -5.80 -17.61 -19.43
CA VAL A 50 -5.06 -16.81 -18.44
C VAL A 50 -4.96 -17.58 -17.13
N LYS A 51 -3.74 -17.91 -16.72
CA LYS A 51 -3.47 -18.42 -15.37
C LYS A 51 -3.30 -17.25 -14.43
N ILE A 52 -4.17 -17.16 -13.41
CA ILE A 52 -4.17 -16.04 -12.46
C ILE A 52 -3.27 -16.41 -11.27
N SER A 53 -2.19 -15.67 -11.09
CA SER A 53 -1.27 -15.86 -9.95
C SER A 53 -1.76 -15.18 -8.68
N CYS A 54 -2.42 -14.03 -8.83
CA CYS A 54 -3.06 -13.26 -7.76
C CYS A 54 -3.94 -12.17 -8.35
N GLN A 55 -4.83 -11.57 -7.55
CA GLN A 55 -5.75 -10.52 -7.98
C GLN A 55 -5.60 -9.26 -7.13
N THR A 56 -5.87 -8.10 -7.68
CA THR A 56 -5.78 -6.81 -6.98
C THR A 56 -6.84 -5.84 -7.48
N SER A 57 -7.20 -4.85 -6.67
CA SER A 57 -8.05 -3.75 -7.12
C SER A 57 -7.26 -2.76 -7.97
N GLY A 58 -7.93 -2.20 -8.99
CA GLY A 58 -7.37 -1.18 -9.87
C GLY A 58 -8.45 -0.29 -10.48
N THR A 59 -8.21 0.27 -11.66
CA THR A 59 -9.19 1.06 -12.40
C THR A 59 -10.43 0.22 -12.71
N SER A 60 -11.62 0.77 -12.44
CA SER A 60 -12.87 0.08 -12.77
C SER A 60 -13.05 -0.05 -14.29
N VAL A 61 -13.39 -1.24 -14.74
CA VAL A 61 -13.73 -1.59 -16.13
C VAL A 61 -15.12 -2.20 -16.13
N ASN A 62 -16.09 -1.53 -16.73
CA ASN A 62 -17.49 -1.94 -16.77
C ASN A 62 -18.07 -2.35 -15.39
N GLY A 63 -17.74 -1.56 -14.36
CA GLY A 63 -18.21 -1.78 -12.98
C GLY A 63 -17.39 -2.78 -12.16
N ASN A 64 -16.44 -3.51 -12.76
CA ASN A 64 -15.53 -4.41 -12.07
C ASN A 64 -14.15 -3.74 -11.89
N ASN A 65 -13.66 -3.65 -10.66
CA ASN A 65 -12.36 -3.05 -10.35
C ASN A 65 -11.26 -4.09 -10.06
N ILE A 66 -11.54 -5.38 -10.28
CA ILE A 66 -10.57 -6.45 -10.07
C ILE A 66 -9.66 -6.57 -11.30
N TRP A 67 -8.38 -6.76 -11.05
CA TRP A 67 -7.35 -7.00 -12.05
C TRP A 67 -6.58 -8.27 -11.72
N ASP A 68 -6.42 -9.13 -12.70
CA ASP A 68 -5.76 -10.42 -12.61
C ASP A 68 -4.29 -10.30 -12.99
N LYS A 69 -3.37 -10.60 -12.08
CA LYS A 69 -1.97 -10.77 -12.41
C LYS A 69 -1.77 -12.12 -13.08
N THR A 70 -1.38 -12.10 -14.34
CA THR A 70 -1.23 -13.30 -15.16
C THR A 70 0.11 -14.01 -14.88
N GLN A 71 0.24 -15.23 -15.40
CA GLN A 71 1.50 -16.01 -15.42
C GLN A 71 2.67 -15.25 -16.11
N HIS A 72 2.37 -14.24 -16.92
CA HIS A 72 3.37 -13.41 -17.61
C HIS A 72 3.74 -12.13 -16.83
N GLY A 73 3.26 -12.00 -15.58
CA GLY A 73 3.59 -10.87 -14.70
C GLY A 73 2.90 -9.54 -15.01
N CYS A 74 2.07 -9.48 -16.07
CA CYS A 74 1.25 -8.32 -16.39
C CYS A 74 -0.20 -8.50 -15.89
N TYR A 75 -1.00 -7.42 -15.93
CA TYR A 75 -2.34 -7.37 -15.37
C TYR A 75 -3.40 -7.23 -16.46
N VAL A 76 -4.46 -8.02 -16.36
CA VAL A 76 -5.66 -7.93 -17.19
C VAL A 76 -6.88 -7.55 -16.36
N ALA A 77 -7.86 -6.88 -16.95
CA ALA A 77 -9.12 -6.60 -16.28
C ALA A 77 -9.93 -7.89 -16.11
N ASP A 78 -10.29 -8.26 -14.88
CA ASP A 78 -11.05 -9.47 -14.54
C ASP A 78 -12.40 -9.54 -15.27
N TYR A 79 -13.02 -8.39 -15.55
CA TYR A 79 -14.27 -8.31 -16.32
C TYR A 79 -14.22 -9.10 -17.65
N TYR A 80 -13.07 -9.19 -18.28
CA TYR A 80 -12.88 -9.91 -19.55
C TYR A 80 -12.27 -11.31 -19.38
N VAL A 81 -12.24 -11.85 -18.17
CA VAL A 81 -11.76 -13.20 -17.85
C VAL A 81 -12.90 -13.99 -17.21
N LYS A 82 -13.22 -15.17 -17.76
CA LYS A 82 -14.35 -16.00 -17.31
C LYS A 82 -14.00 -16.71 -15.98
N THR A 83 -13.88 -15.95 -14.91
CA THR A 83 -13.61 -16.47 -13.56
C THR A 83 -14.83 -17.08 -12.88
N GLY A 84 -16.06 -16.79 -13.39
CA GLY A 84 -17.32 -17.30 -12.85
C GLY A 84 -17.89 -16.48 -11.69
N THR A 85 -17.23 -15.40 -11.29
CA THR A 85 -17.67 -14.48 -10.24
C THR A 85 -17.11 -13.07 -10.46
N ASN A 86 -17.78 -12.06 -9.91
CA ASN A 86 -17.27 -10.68 -9.82
C ASN A 86 -16.41 -10.45 -8.56
N GLY A 87 -16.03 -11.52 -7.86
CA GLY A 87 -15.19 -11.49 -6.66
C GLY A 87 -13.79 -12.04 -6.92
N TYR A 88 -12.97 -12.06 -5.88
CA TYR A 88 -11.63 -12.66 -5.95
C TYR A 88 -11.73 -14.19 -6.00
N VAL A 89 -11.10 -14.81 -7.00
CA VAL A 89 -11.02 -16.29 -7.17
C VAL A 89 -9.70 -16.86 -6.67
N THR A 90 -8.74 -15.98 -6.34
CA THR A 90 -7.45 -16.39 -5.77
C THR A 90 -6.95 -15.34 -4.77
N LYS A 91 -5.79 -15.59 -4.16
CA LYS A 91 -5.17 -14.67 -3.18
C LYS A 91 -5.00 -13.27 -3.77
N LYS A 92 -5.16 -12.27 -2.94
CA LYS A 92 -4.81 -10.89 -3.31
C LYS A 92 -3.32 -10.80 -3.64
N CYS A 93 -2.97 -10.10 -4.70
CA CYS A 93 -1.59 -9.82 -5.03
C CYS A 93 -0.94 -9.11 -3.85
N SER A 94 0.17 -9.65 -3.37
CA SER A 94 1.11 -8.85 -2.61
C SER A 94 1.53 -7.72 -3.54
N SER A 95 1.33 -6.46 -3.16
CA SER A 95 1.60 -5.30 -4.02
C SER A 95 3.11 -5.21 -4.32
N SER A 96 3.57 -5.93 -5.35
CA SER A 96 4.91 -5.80 -5.92
C SER A 96 4.81 -4.83 -7.09
N GLY A 97 5.15 -3.55 -6.85
CA GLY A 97 5.45 -2.63 -7.94
C GLY A 97 6.75 -3.06 -8.58
N GLY A 98 6.71 -3.30 -9.91
CA GLY A 98 7.87 -3.70 -10.69
C GLY A 98 8.86 -2.55 -10.89
N GLY A 99 10.16 -2.87 -10.89
CA GLY A 99 11.28 -2.01 -11.27
C GLY A 99 12.57 -2.60 -10.71
N GLY A 100 13.44 -3.13 -11.58
CA GLY A 100 14.54 -4.03 -11.28
C GLY A 100 15.71 -3.48 -10.50
N GLY A 101 16.57 -4.40 -10.06
CA GLY A 101 17.92 -4.15 -9.53
C GLY A 101 18.20 -4.94 -8.25
N GLY A 102 19.10 -5.94 -8.34
CA GLY A 102 19.41 -6.90 -7.31
C GLY A 102 20.10 -6.34 -6.07
N GLY A 103 20.04 -7.14 -5.01
CA GLY A 103 20.75 -6.93 -3.75
C GLY A 103 20.20 -7.82 -2.66
N SER A 104 20.91 -8.91 -2.39
CA SER A 104 20.64 -9.86 -1.31
C SER A 104 20.84 -9.20 0.06
N GLY A 105 19.89 -9.34 0.98
CA GLY A 105 20.02 -8.93 2.36
C GLY A 105 18.74 -9.21 3.12
N GLY A 106 18.72 -10.28 3.92
CA GLY A 106 17.56 -10.68 4.73
C GLY A 106 17.20 -9.66 5.80
N GLY A 107 16.03 -9.12 5.69
CA GLY A 107 15.34 -8.28 6.66
C GLY A 107 13.91 -8.12 6.21
N SER A 108 12.94 -8.46 7.07
CA SER A 108 11.51 -8.33 6.77
C SER A 108 11.14 -6.87 6.53
N SER A 109 11.33 -6.38 5.30
CA SER A 109 11.00 -5.02 4.89
C SER A 109 9.48 -4.87 4.86
N LYS A 110 8.92 -4.24 5.87
CA LYS A 110 7.51 -3.80 5.89
C LYS A 110 7.28 -2.90 4.67
N LYS A 111 6.36 -3.29 3.81
CA LYS A 111 6.17 -2.67 2.51
C LYS A 111 5.54 -1.28 2.62
N ILE A 112 6.25 -0.26 2.19
CA ILE A 112 5.75 1.13 2.11
C ILE A 112 4.88 1.28 0.86
N PRO A 113 3.69 1.93 0.96
CA PRO A 113 3.07 2.59 2.13
C PRO A 113 2.33 1.63 3.08
N GLY A 114 2.20 0.38 2.72
CA GLY A 114 1.42 -0.64 3.44
C GLY A 114 -0.09 -0.58 3.16
N PRO A 115 -0.88 -1.49 3.75
CA PRO A 115 -2.32 -1.54 3.54
C PRO A 115 -3.03 -0.34 4.16
N MET A 116 -3.99 0.24 3.43
CA MET A 116 -4.88 1.30 3.93
C MET A 116 -5.97 0.68 4.80
N LYS A 117 -5.82 0.74 6.11
CA LYS A 117 -6.79 0.22 7.08
C LYS A 117 -6.65 0.89 8.43
N ASN A 118 -7.72 0.86 9.23
CA ASN A 118 -7.70 1.34 10.60
C ASN A 118 -7.12 0.27 11.54
N ASP A 119 -5.81 0.11 11.50
CA ASP A 119 -5.02 -0.78 12.37
C ASP A 119 -4.21 -0.01 13.43
N TYR A 120 -4.59 1.23 13.71
CA TYR A 120 -4.00 2.08 14.72
C TYR A 120 -4.15 1.49 16.13
N PRO A 121 -3.06 1.31 16.91
CA PRO A 121 -3.09 0.56 18.18
C PRO A 121 -3.90 1.25 19.28
N TYR A 122 -4.11 2.57 19.16
CA TYR A 122 -4.89 3.35 20.11
C TYR A 122 -6.31 3.68 19.64
N LYS A 123 -6.81 2.99 18.62
CA LYS A 123 -8.20 3.10 18.15
C LYS A 123 -9.19 2.93 19.30
N GLY A 124 -10.03 3.96 19.53
CA GLY A 124 -11.01 3.96 20.62
C GLY A 124 -10.41 4.08 22.04
N LYS A 125 -9.09 4.31 22.16
CA LYS A 125 -8.39 4.47 23.43
C LYS A 125 -7.72 5.85 23.49
N CYS A 126 -8.50 6.90 23.26
CA CYS A 126 -8.05 8.28 23.26
C CYS A 126 -7.64 8.74 24.68
N GLY A 127 -6.95 9.87 24.79
CA GLY A 127 -6.53 10.42 26.09
C GLY A 127 -5.06 10.84 26.11
N PRO A 128 -4.30 10.51 27.16
CA PRO A 128 -2.96 11.04 27.37
C PRO A 128 -1.99 10.65 26.24
N ALA A 129 -0.79 11.22 26.29
CA ALA A 129 0.24 10.99 25.29
C ALA A 129 0.54 9.49 25.10
N ASP A 130 0.86 9.14 23.86
CA ASP A 130 1.34 7.83 23.47
C ASP A 130 2.86 7.68 23.74
N LYS A 131 3.43 6.54 23.35
CA LYS A 131 4.87 6.28 23.51
C LYS A 131 5.79 7.14 22.62
N TRP A 132 5.24 7.90 21.70
CA TRP A 132 5.95 8.86 20.84
C TRP A 132 5.75 10.31 21.29
N ASN A 133 5.12 10.53 22.46
CA ASN A 133 4.80 11.82 23.04
C ASN A 133 3.84 12.68 22.22
N TYR A 134 2.82 12.05 21.63
CA TYR A 134 1.68 12.69 20.99
C TYR A 134 0.38 12.23 21.64
N PHE A 135 -0.61 13.11 21.75
CA PHE A 135 -1.92 12.73 22.28
C PHE A 135 -2.58 11.67 21.40
N LYS A 136 -3.01 10.56 22.03
CA LYS A 136 -3.69 9.46 21.36
C LYS A 136 -4.91 9.94 20.59
N CYS A 137 -5.26 9.26 19.49
CA CYS A 137 -6.35 9.60 18.59
C CYS A 137 -6.20 10.96 17.89
N GLN A 138 -5.03 11.59 17.92
CA GLN A 138 -4.74 12.79 17.14
C GLN A 138 -3.97 12.43 15.86
N CYS A 139 -4.03 13.31 14.87
CA CYS A 139 -3.34 13.12 13.58
C CYS A 139 -1.82 12.89 13.75
N THR A 140 -1.19 13.61 14.67
CA THR A 140 0.25 13.48 14.97
C THR A 140 0.62 12.13 15.56
N SER A 141 -0.16 11.59 16.49
CA SER A 141 0.04 10.26 17.05
C SER A 141 -0.14 9.15 16.00
N PHE A 142 -1.17 9.27 15.15
CA PHE A 142 -1.41 8.33 14.07
C PHE A 142 -0.25 8.32 13.06
N VAL A 143 0.20 9.48 12.62
CA VAL A 143 1.30 9.58 11.65
C VAL A 143 2.63 9.17 12.28
N ALA A 144 2.91 9.52 13.54
CA ALA A 144 4.09 9.03 14.25
C ALA A 144 4.10 7.50 14.31
N TRP A 145 2.97 6.88 14.60
CA TRP A 145 2.84 5.42 14.54
C TRP A 145 3.12 4.87 13.15
N ARG A 146 2.55 5.45 12.08
CA ARG A 146 2.80 5.03 10.69
C ARG A 146 4.29 5.12 10.34
N ILE A 147 4.98 6.19 10.71
CA ILE A 147 6.43 6.35 10.49
C ILE A 147 7.21 5.21 11.17
N ASN A 148 6.92 4.95 12.43
CA ASN A 148 7.59 3.89 13.18
C ASN A 148 7.28 2.51 12.61
N GLU A 149 6.01 2.24 12.32
CA GLU A 149 5.54 0.92 11.87
C GLU A 149 5.93 0.62 10.42
N ARG A 150 5.85 1.61 9.53
CA ARG A 150 6.02 1.42 8.09
C ARG A 150 7.45 1.71 7.60
N LEU A 151 8.08 2.76 8.13
CA LEU A 151 9.43 3.15 7.72
C LEU A 151 10.52 2.56 8.62
N GLY A 152 10.16 2.00 9.79
CA GLY A 152 11.13 1.49 10.77
C GLY A 152 12.01 2.60 11.36
N VAL A 153 11.51 3.83 11.41
CA VAL A 153 12.21 4.98 11.97
C VAL A 153 11.73 5.20 13.41
N LYS A 154 12.65 5.39 14.34
CA LYS A 154 12.34 5.73 15.75
C LYS A 154 11.91 7.21 15.84
N PHE A 155 10.75 7.51 15.29
CA PHE A 155 10.18 8.86 15.26
C PHE A 155 9.36 9.14 16.51
N HIS A 156 9.57 10.30 17.10
CA HIS A 156 8.83 10.80 18.26
C HIS A 156 8.86 12.34 18.28
N ASN A 157 8.16 12.96 19.21
CA ASN A 157 8.00 14.42 19.30
C ASN A 157 9.33 15.20 19.44
N GLN A 158 10.43 14.56 19.88
CA GLN A 158 11.78 15.14 19.95
C GLN A 158 12.73 14.51 18.90
N TYR A 159 12.20 14.11 17.74
CA TYR A 159 12.99 13.44 16.71
C TYR A 159 14.14 14.32 16.23
N LYS A 160 15.35 13.74 16.21
CA LYS A 160 16.62 14.43 15.91
C LYS A 160 16.88 15.67 16.80
N GLY A 161 16.45 15.63 18.06
CA GLY A 161 16.70 16.71 19.04
C GLY A 161 15.86 17.97 18.85
N VAL A 162 14.85 17.95 17.98
CA VAL A 162 13.96 19.07 17.72
C VAL A 162 12.55 18.72 18.16
N ASN A 163 11.86 19.67 18.80
CA ASN A 163 10.44 19.53 19.13
C ASN A 163 9.58 19.66 17.86
N TRP A 164 8.85 18.60 17.49
CA TRP A 164 7.95 18.57 16.35
C TRP A 164 6.55 19.10 16.66
N GLY A 165 6.13 19.01 17.94
CA GLY A 165 4.93 19.64 18.47
C GLY A 165 3.64 19.31 17.72
N ASN A 166 2.82 20.34 17.51
CA ASN A 166 1.60 20.26 16.73
C ASN A 166 1.89 20.09 15.23
N ALA A 167 0.91 19.64 14.47
CA ALA A 167 1.07 19.35 13.03
C ALA A 167 1.53 20.56 12.21
N ASN A 168 1.16 21.78 12.59
CA ASN A 168 1.60 23.03 11.95
C ASN A 168 3.09 23.36 12.14
N SER A 169 3.79 22.69 13.05
CA SER A 169 5.24 22.87 13.27
C SER A 169 6.08 21.79 12.57
N TRP A 170 5.46 20.78 11.96
CA TRP A 170 6.19 19.61 11.47
C TRP A 170 7.06 19.93 10.25
N ASP A 171 6.63 20.78 9.35
CA ASP A 171 7.42 21.18 8.18
C ASP A 171 8.66 22.00 8.58
N GLU A 172 8.55 22.88 9.55
CA GLU A 172 9.68 23.64 10.08
C GLU A 172 10.66 22.73 10.84
N ALA A 173 10.14 21.86 11.74
CA ALA A 173 10.95 20.88 12.44
C ALA A 173 11.69 19.94 11.47
N ALA A 174 11.03 19.53 10.39
CA ALA A 174 11.64 18.74 9.33
C ALA A 174 12.82 19.47 8.68
N ARG A 175 12.64 20.72 8.27
CA ARG A 175 13.72 21.55 7.67
C ARG A 175 14.88 21.72 8.64
N ARG A 176 14.62 22.02 9.91
CA ARG A 176 15.65 22.17 10.94
C ARG A 176 16.44 20.90 11.21
N THR A 177 15.87 19.73 10.94
CA THR A 177 16.51 18.43 11.14
C THR A 177 17.12 17.85 9.86
N GLY A 178 17.14 18.62 8.76
CA GLY A 178 17.63 18.19 7.45
C GLY A 178 16.73 17.16 6.77
N VAL A 179 15.46 17.06 7.19
CA VAL A 179 14.46 16.24 6.52
C VAL A 179 13.86 17.04 5.36
N ARG A 180 13.84 16.43 4.19
CA ARG A 180 13.32 17.07 2.97
C ARG A 180 11.83 17.41 3.11
N VAL A 181 11.48 18.64 2.71
CA VAL A 181 10.11 19.14 2.60
C VAL A 181 9.94 19.77 1.22
N ASP A 182 8.99 19.29 0.46
CA ASP A 182 8.70 19.80 -0.88
C ASP A 182 7.20 19.64 -1.27
N ASN A 183 6.88 19.88 -2.54
CA ASN A 183 5.54 19.70 -3.12
C ASN A 183 5.41 18.43 -3.99
N LYS A 184 6.36 17.50 -3.91
CA LYS A 184 6.43 16.29 -4.72
C LYS A 184 6.14 15.05 -3.87
N PRO A 185 4.87 14.67 -3.67
CA PRO A 185 4.52 13.53 -2.84
C PRO A 185 5.02 12.21 -3.42
N VAL A 186 5.41 11.32 -2.53
CA VAL A 186 5.63 9.89 -2.81
C VAL A 186 4.86 9.05 -1.79
N PRO A 187 4.46 7.82 -2.11
CA PRO A 187 3.86 6.94 -1.12
C PRO A 187 4.78 6.75 0.10
N GLY A 188 4.23 6.94 1.29
CA GLY A 188 5.01 6.85 2.54
C GLY A 188 5.58 8.17 3.06
N CYS A 189 5.47 9.28 2.32
CA CYS A 189 5.72 10.61 2.88
C CYS A 189 4.54 11.10 3.72
N ILE A 190 4.73 12.19 4.43
CA ILE A 190 3.73 12.82 5.28
C ILE A 190 3.17 14.04 4.55
N ALA A 191 1.86 14.07 4.33
CA ALA A 191 1.14 15.27 3.89
C ALA A 191 0.91 16.17 5.12
N GLN A 192 1.40 17.41 5.07
CA GLN A 192 1.32 18.39 6.15
C GLN A 192 0.64 19.64 5.66
N SER A 193 -0.26 20.22 6.46
CA SER A 193 -0.85 21.52 6.20
C SER A 193 -0.97 22.33 7.50
N ASN A 194 -0.94 23.65 7.35
CA ASN A 194 -1.15 24.61 8.45
C ASN A 194 -2.63 24.97 8.64
N ALA A 195 -3.55 24.24 8.01
CA ALA A 195 -4.97 24.48 8.13
C ALA A 195 -5.47 24.24 9.57
N GLY A 196 -6.30 25.15 10.07
CA GLY A 196 -6.81 25.09 11.44
C GLY A 196 -5.78 25.55 12.47
N ARG A 197 -6.18 25.51 13.76
CA ARG A 197 -5.36 26.02 14.87
C ARG A 197 -4.07 25.20 15.11
N ALA A 198 -4.12 23.91 14.94
CA ALA A 198 -3.03 22.98 15.24
C ALA A 198 -2.34 22.42 13.97
N GLY A 199 -2.83 22.77 12.76
CA GLY A 199 -2.42 22.14 11.53
C GLY A 199 -2.97 20.73 11.38
N HIS A 200 -2.55 20.05 10.31
CA HIS A 200 -2.90 18.65 10.08
C HIS A 200 -1.77 17.88 9.42
N VAL A 201 -1.62 16.61 9.81
CA VAL A 201 -0.70 15.65 9.19
C VAL A 201 -1.43 14.38 8.83
N ALA A 202 -1.08 13.81 7.67
CA ALA A 202 -1.64 12.58 7.17
C ALA A 202 -0.56 11.72 6.49
N TRP A 203 -0.77 10.43 6.45
CA TRP A 203 0.09 9.46 5.77
C TRP A 203 -0.30 9.38 4.29
N VAL A 204 0.64 9.59 3.37
CA VAL A 204 0.39 9.43 1.94
C VAL A 204 0.41 7.95 1.57
N ALA A 205 -0.75 7.42 1.22
CA ALA A 205 -0.94 6.02 0.86
C ALA A 205 -0.80 5.76 -0.64
N ALA A 206 -1.20 6.73 -1.48
CA ALA A 206 -1.04 6.65 -2.93
C ALA A 206 -0.93 8.03 -3.56
N VAL A 207 -0.30 8.09 -4.74
CA VAL A 207 -0.11 9.33 -5.50
C VAL A 207 -0.70 9.14 -6.89
N GLY A 208 -1.67 9.99 -7.24
CA GLY A 208 -2.26 10.11 -8.58
C GLY A 208 -1.58 11.18 -9.42
N LYS A 209 -2.17 11.57 -10.55
CA LYS A 209 -1.64 12.62 -11.41
C LYS A 209 -1.62 13.96 -10.66
N ASP A 210 -2.78 14.42 -10.15
CA ASP A 210 -2.95 15.71 -9.47
C ASP A 210 -3.44 15.58 -8.03
N THR A 211 -3.56 14.34 -7.53
CA THR A 211 -4.13 14.01 -6.24
C THR A 211 -3.24 13.07 -5.43
N VAL A 212 -3.47 13.05 -4.12
CA VAL A 212 -2.95 12.04 -3.19
C VAL A 212 -4.09 11.37 -2.45
N THR A 213 -3.96 10.06 -2.22
CA THR A 213 -4.82 9.35 -1.28
C THR A 213 -4.08 9.29 0.06
N ILE A 214 -4.73 9.80 1.09
CA ILE A 214 -4.16 9.92 2.44
C ILE A 214 -4.95 9.09 3.44
N GLU A 215 -4.25 8.59 4.45
CA GLU A 215 -4.81 8.07 5.70
C GLU A 215 -4.55 9.08 6.81
N GLU A 216 -5.56 9.35 7.61
CA GLU A 216 -5.51 10.38 8.64
C GLU A 216 -6.31 9.99 9.88
N TYR A 217 -6.14 10.74 10.95
CA TYR A 217 -6.91 10.60 12.18
C TYR A 217 -7.38 11.97 12.66
N ASN A 218 -8.57 12.03 13.24
CA ASN A 218 -9.15 13.24 13.85
C ASN A 218 -9.20 14.46 12.91
N TRP A 219 -9.67 14.25 11.67
CA TRP A 219 -9.98 15.32 10.74
C TRP A 219 -11.47 15.32 10.38
N ASN A 220 -11.91 14.50 9.42
CA ASN A 220 -13.33 14.36 9.09
C ASN A 220 -14.09 13.46 10.08
N VAL A 221 -13.38 12.59 10.78
CA VAL A 221 -13.93 11.73 11.82
C VAL A 221 -13.27 12.10 13.16
N ARG A 222 -14.08 12.67 14.07
CA ARG A 222 -13.56 13.06 15.40
C ARG A 222 -12.93 11.87 16.09
N GLU A 223 -11.67 12.01 16.50
CA GLU A 223 -10.88 10.97 17.18
C GLU A 223 -10.92 9.62 16.47
N GLY A 224 -11.09 9.63 15.15
CA GLY A 224 -11.28 8.46 14.32
C GLY A 224 -10.44 8.47 13.05
N TYR A 225 -10.37 7.31 12.41
CA TYR A 225 -9.67 7.08 11.17
C TYR A 225 -10.45 7.63 9.98
N GLY A 226 -9.74 8.30 9.10
CA GLY A 226 -10.22 8.76 7.80
C GLY A 226 -9.32 8.30 6.66
N LYS A 227 -9.91 8.20 5.48
CA LYS A 227 -9.20 8.01 4.22
C LYS A 227 -9.89 8.86 3.15
N ARG A 228 -9.13 9.66 2.43
CA ARG A 228 -9.66 10.50 1.34
C ARG A 228 -8.63 10.74 0.25
N THR A 229 -9.11 11.09 -0.94
CA THR A 229 -8.29 11.52 -2.07
C THR A 229 -8.48 13.02 -2.26
N VAL A 230 -7.39 13.76 -2.26
CA VAL A 230 -7.38 15.23 -2.22
C VAL A 230 -6.32 15.78 -3.18
N PRO A 231 -6.46 17.05 -3.65
CA PRO A 231 -5.46 17.68 -4.51
C PRO A 231 -4.08 17.76 -3.83
N LYS A 232 -3.01 17.48 -4.57
CA LYS A 232 -1.61 17.56 -4.09
C LYS A 232 -1.28 18.94 -3.53
N LYS A 233 -1.77 20.00 -4.17
CA LYS A 233 -1.49 21.39 -3.80
C LYS A 233 -1.95 21.80 -2.39
N ASN A 234 -2.75 20.96 -1.72
CA ASN A 234 -3.28 21.26 -0.40
C ASN A 234 -2.26 21.02 0.74
N PHE A 235 -1.09 20.44 0.41
CA PHE A 235 -0.12 20.02 1.42
C PHE A 235 1.32 20.32 1.01
N ASN A 236 2.17 20.52 2.02
CA ASN A 236 3.60 20.26 1.94
C ASN A 236 3.84 18.76 2.20
N TYR A 237 4.94 18.21 1.67
CA TYR A 237 5.27 16.79 1.87
C TYR A 237 6.60 16.65 2.57
N ILE A 238 6.59 15.89 3.69
CA ILE A 238 7.75 15.66 4.53
C ILE A 238 8.24 14.23 4.29
N HIS A 239 9.52 14.06 3.95
CA HIS A 239 10.13 12.80 3.53
C HIS A 239 11.08 12.26 4.60
N ILE A 240 10.55 11.54 5.59
CA ILE A 240 11.35 11.03 6.73
C ILE A 240 12.39 9.98 6.26
N LYS A 241 12.02 9.12 5.34
CA LYS A 241 12.88 8.02 4.83
C LYS A 241 12.45 7.57 3.42
N VAL A 242 11.86 8.45 2.65
CA VAL A 242 11.35 8.13 1.29
C VAL A 242 11.70 9.23 0.30
#